data_a1ef67b0aa37bae024196cc6a5948000
#
_entry.id   a1ef67b0aa37bae024196cc6a5948000
#
_cell.length_a   1.000
_cell.length_b   1.000
_cell.length_c   1.000
_cell.angle_alpha   90.00
_cell.angle_beta   90.00
_cell.angle_gamma   90.00
#
_symmetry.space_group_name_H-M   'P 1'
#
loop_
_entity.id
_entity.type
_entity.pdbx_description
1 polymer ?
#
loop_
_entity_poly.entity_id
_entity_poly.type
_entity_poly.pdbx_seq_one_letter_code
_entity_poly.pdbx_strand_id
1 'polypeptide(L)'
;MDDVIIWRRATVKNIGRQWGPARELSVCLESGETGKALAYLPLVGDILAGDEVYVSAAAVKRGLGTGGYLFVIANLTRMPADPPPQPGHLVKARYTPLQYMVQGVDEQESEFHGILEDSDSIESMPVIAADLHSALPAVVQGARDKAAAHNMPQPKIAYIMTDGGALPAWFSQLAWSLKENGAIIGTVSCGQAFGGDLEAVNIYSALLAAKHVWHADLAVVTQGPGNLGTGTRWGFSGTQIASVLEAAYTLGGRPIAALRMSQADLRERHFGISHHTMTVLTRLVHTPCMVPFPTDCASLAANSRLEAKVRRQKEQLLGYPHLSRADIAVPDAFNRLAQCGYTLRTMGRTLQEDPISFIAAYAAGYCF
;
A
#
# COMPACT_ATOMS: atom_id res chain seq x y z
N MET A 1 -8.67 -21.91 -23.89
CA MET A 1 -8.63 -20.85 -22.87
C MET A 1 -8.56 -21.56 -21.54
N ASP A 2 -7.35 -21.71 -21.04
CA ASP A 2 -7.11 -22.56 -19.89
C ASP A 2 -7.36 -21.79 -18.59
N ASP A 3 -8.26 -22.31 -17.76
CA ASP A 3 -8.45 -22.05 -16.32
C ASP A 3 -8.24 -20.60 -15.83
N VAL A 4 -9.00 -19.64 -16.37
CA VAL A 4 -8.95 -18.24 -15.88
C VAL A 4 -9.57 -18.14 -14.47
N ILE A 5 -10.64 -18.88 -14.23
CA ILE A 5 -11.33 -18.95 -12.93
C ILE A 5 -11.42 -20.42 -12.50
N ILE A 6 -10.95 -20.71 -11.29
CA ILE A 6 -11.06 -22.02 -10.67
C ILE A 6 -11.81 -21.88 -9.36
N TRP A 7 -13.04 -22.31 -9.34
CA TRP A 7 -13.83 -22.39 -8.11
C TRP A 7 -13.75 -23.80 -7.52
N ARG A 8 -13.72 -23.85 -6.20
CA ARG A 8 -13.79 -25.11 -5.45
C ARG A 8 -14.80 -24.95 -4.33
N ARG A 9 -15.55 -26.01 -4.07
CA ARG A 9 -16.36 -26.13 -2.86
C ARG A 9 -15.46 -26.62 -1.74
N ALA A 10 -15.66 -26.06 -0.56
CA ALA A 10 -14.87 -26.38 0.62
C ALA A 10 -15.74 -26.33 1.89
N THR A 11 -15.35 -27.11 2.88
CA THR A 11 -15.92 -27.03 4.23
C THR A 11 -14.95 -26.29 5.14
N VAL A 12 -15.43 -25.30 5.88
CA VAL A 12 -14.65 -24.57 6.90
C VAL A 12 -14.39 -25.51 8.08
N LYS A 13 -13.12 -25.76 8.39
CA LYS A 13 -12.70 -26.61 9.51
C LYS A 13 -12.47 -25.81 10.77
N ASN A 14 -11.75 -24.69 10.66
CA ASN A 14 -11.44 -23.83 11.79
C ASN A 14 -11.49 -22.36 11.37
N ILE A 15 -11.85 -21.52 12.33
CA ILE A 15 -11.72 -20.08 12.25
C ILE A 15 -10.33 -19.70 12.77
N GLY A 16 -9.59 -18.94 11.98
CA GLY A 16 -8.24 -18.46 12.30
C GLY A 16 -8.25 -17.02 12.82
N ARG A 17 -7.16 -16.30 12.57
CA ARG A 17 -7.02 -14.90 12.97
C ARG A 17 -8.02 -14.02 12.23
N GLN A 18 -8.40 -12.95 12.90
CA GLN A 18 -9.17 -11.87 12.28
C GLN A 18 -8.44 -10.53 12.46
N TRP A 19 -8.47 -9.72 11.42
CA TRP A 19 -8.05 -8.31 11.48
C TRP A 19 -9.07 -7.49 10.69
N GLY A 20 -9.67 -6.52 11.36
CA GLY A 20 -10.81 -5.83 10.79
C GLY A 20 -11.88 -6.78 10.24
N PRO A 21 -12.36 -6.53 9.02
CA PRO A 21 -13.35 -7.39 8.37
C PRO A 21 -12.77 -8.65 7.72
N ALA A 22 -11.46 -8.84 7.67
CA ALA A 22 -10.83 -10.01 7.07
C ALA A 22 -10.64 -11.12 8.11
N ARG A 23 -11.03 -12.36 7.76
CA ARG A 23 -10.95 -13.54 8.63
C ARG A 23 -10.23 -14.68 7.94
N GLU A 24 -9.18 -15.19 8.57
CA GLU A 24 -8.51 -16.43 8.14
C GLU A 24 -9.35 -17.65 8.46
N LEU A 25 -9.32 -18.61 7.56
CA LEU A 25 -10.02 -19.88 7.70
C LEU A 25 -9.07 -21.02 7.35
N SER A 26 -9.23 -22.16 8.02
CA SER A 26 -8.74 -23.45 7.55
C SER A 26 -9.89 -24.19 6.87
N VAL A 27 -9.71 -24.60 5.62
CA VAL A 27 -10.74 -25.23 4.82
C VAL A 27 -10.29 -26.60 4.30
N CYS A 28 -11.24 -27.51 4.09
CA CYS A 28 -11.06 -28.77 3.40
C CYS A 28 -11.84 -28.75 2.09
N LEU A 29 -11.15 -28.87 0.96
CA LEU A 29 -11.77 -28.95 -0.35
C LEU A 29 -12.50 -30.29 -0.53
N GLU A 30 -13.45 -30.39 -1.47
CA GLU A 30 -14.11 -31.66 -1.81
C GLU A 30 -13.12 -32.76 -2.24
N SER A 31 -11.95 -32.38 -2.75
CA SER A 31 -10.86 -33.32 -3.08
C SER A 31 -10.21 -33.96 -1.82
N GLY A 32 -10.52 -33.50 -0.61
CA GLY A 32 -9.86 -33.88 0.62
C GLY A 32 -8.62 -33.04 0.95
N GLU A 33 -8.17 -32.19 0.03
CA GLU A 33 -7.03 -31.30 0.24
C GLU A 33 -7.39 -30.18 1.25
N THR A 34 -6.46 -29.87 2.15
CA THR A 34 -6.63 -28.78 3.11
C THR A 34 -5.89 -27.52 2.67
N GLY A 35 -6.45 -26.35 2.95
CA GLY A 35 -5.86 -25.08 2.59
C GLY A 35 -6.21 -23.96 3.56
N LYS A 36 -5.50 -22.83 3.42
CA LYS A 36 -5.88 -21.58 4.08
C LYS A 36 -6.80 -20.79 3.17
N ALA A 37 -7.86 -20.23 3.72
CA ALA A 37 -8.73 -19.32 3.01
C ALA A 37 -8.83 -17.97 3.73
N LEU A 38 -9.20 -16.94 3.00
CA LEU A 38 -9.49 -15.62 3.52
C LEU A 38 -10.92 -15.23 3.13
N ALA A 39 -11.69 -14.82 4.13
CA ALA A 39 -13.03 -14.27 3.96
C ALA A 39 -13.04 -12.78 4.29
N TYR A 40 -13.73 -12.00 3.47
CA TYR A 40 -14.08 -10.62 3.77
C TYR A 40 -15.53 -10.59 4.22
N LEU A 41 -15.75 -10.45 5.53
CA LEU A 41 -17.08 -10.60 6.12
C LEU A 41 -18.12 -9.63 5.53
N PRO A 42 -17.81 -8.39 5.13
CA PRO A 42 -18.77 -7.54 4.46
C PRO A 42 -19.24 -8.04 3.09
N LEU A 43 -18.48 -8.95 2.45
CA LEU A 43 -18.81 -9.49 1.14
C LEU A 43 -19.55 -10.84 1.22
N VAL A 44 -19.26 -11.65 2.26
CA VAL A 44 -19.73 -13.05 2.31
C VAL A 44 -20.54 -13.39 3.57
N GLY A 45 -20.76 -12.39 4.44
CA GLY A 45 -21.40 -12.58 5.73
C GLY A 45 -20.52 -13.27 6.76
N ASP A 46 -21.09 -13.58 7.91
CA ASP A 46 -20.38 -14.30 8.96
C ASP A 46 -20.19 -15.77 8.58
N ILE A 47 -19.03 -16.31 8.94
CA ILE A 47 -18.63 -17.69 8.62
C ILE A 47 -18.28 -18.43 9.92
N LEU A 48 -18.82 -19.63 10.06
CA LEU A 48 -18.57 -20.52 11.19
C LEU A 48 -17.89 -21.82 10.75
N ALA A 49 -17.28 -22.52 11.70
CA ALA A 49 -16.79 -23.88 11.44
C ALA A 49 -17.96 -24.81 11.07
N GLY A 50 -17.76 -25.63 10.06
CA GLY A 50 -18.78 -26.49 9.47
C GLY A 50 -19.49 -25.89 8.26
N ASP A 51 -19.38 -24.56 8.01
CA ASP A 51 -19.99 -23.95 6.84
C ASP A 51 -19.37 -24.48 5.54
N GLU A 52 -20.21 -24.61 4.52
CA GLU A 52 -19.79 -24.85 3.15
C GLU A 52 -19.62 -23.54 2.41
N VAL A 53 -18.53 -23.40 1.70
CA VAL A 53 -18.16 -22.17 0.97
C VAL A 53 -17.67 -22.48 -0.43
N TYR A 54 -17.88 -21.56 -1.37
CA TYR A 54 -17.09 -21.53 -2.60
C TYR A 54 -15.83 -20.68 -2.38
N VAL A 55 -14.71 -21.19 -2.90
CA VAL A 55 -13.41 -20.48 -2.86
C VAL A 55 -12.79 -20.35 -4.25
N SER A 56 -12.13 -19.23 -4.51
CA SER A 56 -11.28 -19.03 -5.69
C SER A 56 -9.91 -19.65 -5.46
N ALA A 57 -9.51 -20.56 -6.34
CA ALA A 57 -8.28 -21.35 -6.21
C ALA A 57 -7.25 -21.09 -7.34
N ALA A 58 -7.59 -20.33 -8.38
CA ALA A 58 -6.77 -20.18 -9.58
C ALA A 58 -5.34 -19.69 -9.28
N ALA A 59 -5.21 -18.67 -8.44
CA ALA A 59 -3.92 -18.08 -8.13
C ALA A 59 -3.05 -19.01 -7.27
N VAL A 60 -3.64 -19.67 -6.26
CA VAL A 60 -2.93 -20.66 -5.43
C VAL A 60 -2.43 -21.83 -6.28
N LYS A 61 -3.28 -22.37 -7.16
CA LYS A 61 -2.92 -23.47 -8.06
C LYS A 61 -1.77 -23.13 -9.01
N ARG A 62 -1.65 -21.85 -9.39
CA ARG A 62 -0.56 -21.35 -10.24
C ARG A 62 0.67 -20.88 -9.46
N GLY A 63 0.68 -21.00 -8.13
CA GLY A 63 1.76 -20.50 -7.29
C GLY A 63 1.94 -18.98 -7.32
N LEU A 64 0.87 -18.23 -7.66
CA LEU A 64 0.90 -16.80 -7.70
C LEU A 64 0.69 -16.19 -6.30
N GLY A 65 1.31 -15.01 -6.09
CA GLY A 65 1.32 -14.34 -4.80
C GLY A 65 -0.06 -13.84 -4.36
N THR A 66 -0.76 -14.67 -3.59
CA THR A 66 -2.01 -14.31 -2.91
C THR A 66 -1.87 -14.41 -1.39
N GLY A 67 -0.63 -14.33 -0.87
CA GLY A 67 -0.36 -14.68 0.53
C GLY A 67 -0.63 -16.15 0.87
N GLY A 68 -0.83 -17.02 -0.16
CA GLY A 68 -1.16 -18.44 -0.01
C GLY A 68 -2.63 -18.70 0.32
N TYR A 69 -3.50 -17.71 0.17
CA TYR A 69 -4.93 -17.85 0.47
C TYR A 69 -5.76 -18.26 -0.75
N LEU A 70 -6.69 -19.17 -0.51
CA LEU A 70 -7.94 -19.28 -1.25
C LEU A 70 -8.86 -18.14 -0.82
N PHE A 71 -9.55 -17.47 -1.74
CA PHE A 71 -10.50 -16.41 -1.36
C PHE A 71 -11.92 -16.97 -1.34
N VAL A 72 -12.65 -16.74 -0.23
CA VAL A 72 -14.05 -17.10 -0.14
C VAL A 72 -14.87 -16.21 -1.07
N ILE A 73 -15.67 -16.85 -1.93
CA ILE A 73 -16.55 -16.20 -2.89
C ILE A 73 -17.97 -16.06 -2.33
N ALA A 74 -18.45 -17.13 -1.69
CA ALA A 74 -19.79 -17.17 -1.10
C ALA A 74 -19.86 -18.21 0.02
N ASN A 75 -20.68 -17.92 1.03
CA ASN A 75 -21.12 -18.89 2.03
C ASN A 75 -22.37 -19.60 1.50
N LEU A 76 -22.31 -20.92 1.38
CA LEU A 76 -23.41 -21.75 0.84
C LEU A 76 -24.38 -22.21 1.94
N THR A 77 -23.93 -22.19 3.17
CA THR A 77 -24.74 -22.61 4.34
C THR A 77 -25.64 -21.49 4.83
N ARG A 78 -25.13 -20.24 4.74
CA ARG A 78 -25.83 -19.04 5.21
C ARG A 78 -25.74 -17.94 4.19
N MET A 79 -26.86 -17.43 3.72
CA MET A 79 -26.90 -16.18 2.97
C MET A 79 -26.62 -15.01 3.93
N PRO A 80 -25.77 -14.05 3.56
CA PRO A 80 -25.68 -12.80 4.29
C PRO A 80 -27.04 -12.09 4.28
N ALA A 81 -27.40 -11.49 5.39
CA ALA A 81 -28.59 -10.62 5.43
C ALA A 81 -28.38 -9.38 4.55
N ASP A 82 -29.43 -8.86 3.98
CA ASP A 82 -29.38 -7.59 3.27
C ASP A 82 -28.90 -6.50 4.24
N PRO A 83 -27.91 -5.69 3.87
CA PRO A 83 -27.48 -4.60 4.72
C PRO A 83 -28.61 -3.54 4.82
N PRO A 84 -28.71 -2.85 5.97
CA PRO A 84 -29.62 -1.70 6.04
C PRO A 84 -29.24 -0.67 4.98
N PRO A 85 -30.22 0.15 4.51
CA PRO A 85 -29.91 1.23 3.59
C PRO A 85 -28.77 2.11 4.14
N GLN A 86 -27.75 2.31 3.32
CA GLN A 86 -26.60 3.16 3.63
C GLN A 86 -26.58 4.31 2.65
N PRO A 87 -26.14 5.51 3.05
CA PRO A 87 -25.90 6.59 2.10
C PRO A 87 -24.74 6.21 1.18
N GLY A 88 -24.69 6.87 0.02
CA GLY A 88 -23.62 6.72 -0.96
C GLY A 88 -24.04 6.05 -2.26
N HIS A 89 -23.40 6.49 -3.34
CA HIS A 89 -23.71 6.07 -4.70
C HIS A 89 -22.49 5.49 -5.42
N LEU A 90 -21.31 5.45 -4.78
CA LEU A 90 -20.12 4.92 -5.41
C LEU A 90 -20.15 3.40 -5.41
N VAL A 91 -19.90 2.84 -6.58
CA VAL A 91 -19.76 1.39 -6.76
C VAL A 91 -18.31 1.06 -7.06
N LYS A 92 -17.65 0.34 -6.16
CA LYS A 92 -16.29 -0.18 -6.34
C LYS A 92 -16.34 -1.61 -6.91
N ALA A 93 -15.28 -2.05 -7.57
CA ALA A 93 -15.27 -3.30 -8.35
C ALA A 93 -16.45 -3.36 -9.32
N ARG A 94 -16.71 -2.27 -10.04
CA ARG A 94 -17.89 -2.04 -10.88
C ARG A 94 -18.05 -3.11 -11.93
N TYR A 95 -19.33 -3.47 -12.20
CA TYR A 95 -19.75 -4.42 -13.23
C TYR A 95 -19.16 -5.83 -13.04
N THR A 96 -18.75 -6.16 -11.82
CA THR A 96 -18.38 -7.52 -11.42
C THR A 96 -19.42 -8.05 -10.41
N PRO A 97 -19.47 -9.37 -10.15
CA PRO A 97 -20.37 -9.92 -9.12
C PRO A 97 -20.09 -9.39 -7.70
N LEU A 98 -18.94 -8.76 -7.50
CA LEU A 98 -18.52 -8.23 -6.19
C LEU A 98 -18.83 -6.75 -5.99
N GLN A 99 -19.40 -6.07 -7.00
CA GLN A 99 -19.63 -4.63 -6.96
C GLN A 99 -20.07 -4.15 -5.55
N TYR A 100 -19.17 -3.45 -4.88
CA TYR A 100 -19.30 -3.05 -3.49
C TYR A 100 -19.72 -1.58 -3.42
N MET A 101 -20.86 -1.32 -2.77
CA MET A 101 -21.39 0.03 -2.60
C MET A 101 -20.70 0.72 -1.44
N VAL A 102 -20.28 1.97 -1.63
CA VAL A 102 -19.66 2.80 -0.61
C VAL A 102 -20.16 4.22 -0.67
N GLN A 103 -20.04 4.94 0.42
CA GLN A 103 -20.19 6.40 0.42
C GLN A 103 -18.85 7.05 0.13
N GLY A 104 -18.76 7.84 -0.92
CA GLY A 104 -17.60 8.70 -1.16
C GLY A 104 -17.50 9.80 -0.12
N VAL A 105 -16.28 10.12 0.29
CA VAL A 105 -16.02 11.12 1.32
C VAL A 105 -16.55 12.52 0.93
N ASP A 106 -16.61 12.79 -0.37
CA ASP A 106 -17.02 14.05 -0.98
C ASP A 106 -18.44 14.01 -1.63
N GLU A 107 -19.19 12.90 -1.46
CA GLU A 107 -20.58 12.81 -1.95
C GLU A 107 -21.53 13.77 -1.21
N GLN A 108 -22.63 14.14 -1.86
CA GLN A 108 -23.60 15.12 -1.33
C GLN A 108 -24.19 14.74 0.03
N GLU A 109 -24.39 13.45 0.28
CA GLU A 109 -24.88 12.94 1.56
C GLU A 109 -23.78 12.75 2.62
N SER A 110 -22.51 13.01 2.26
CA SER A 110 -21.40 12.95 3.20
C SER A 110 -21.42 14.17 4.13
N GLU A 111 -21.17 13.96 5.40
CA GLU A 111 -20.97 15.05 6.37
C GLU A 111 -19.79 15.96 6.01
N PHE A 112 -18.88 15.47 5.16
CA PHE A 112 -17.67 16.18 4.72
C PHE A 112 -17.86 16.91 3.38
N HIS A 113 -19.02 16.77 2.72
CA HIS A 113 -19.27 17.37 1.41
C HIS A 113 -18.94 18.86 1.39
N GLY A 114 -19.52 19.64 2.28
CA GLY A 114 -19.34 21.09 2.32
C GLY A 114 -17.91 21.56 2.63
N ILE A 115 -17.06 20.67 3.20
CA ILE A 115 -15.63 20.96 3.39
C ILE A 115 -14.85 20.69 2.10
N LEU A 116 -15.28 19.71 1.32
CA LEU A 116 -14.53 19.19 0.18
C LEU A 116 -14.98 19.72 -1.18
N GLU A 117 -16.23 20.18 -1.32
CA GLU A 117 -16.83 20.55 -2.62
C GLU A 117 -16.01 21.58 -3.44
N ASP A 118 -15.44 22.57 -2.76
CA ASP A 118 -14.62 23.63 -3.38
C ASP A 118 -13.14 23.60 -2.95
N SER A 119 -12.72 22.56 -2.22
CA SER A 119 -11.32 22.43 -1.78
C SER A 119 -10.42 22.06 -2.96
N ASP A 120 -9.35 22.83 -3.17
CA ASP A 120 -8.38 22.63 -4.26
C ASP A 120 -6.92 22.65 -3.81
N SER A 121 -6.65 22.69 -2.51
CA SER A 121 -5.28 22.73 -1.95
C SER A 121 -5.12 21.85 -0.72
N ILE A 122 -3.98 21.19 -0.61
CA ILE A 122 -3.56 20.45 0.60
C ILE A 122 -2.53 21.22 1.43
N GLU A 123 -2.39 22.54 1.20
CA GLU A 123 -1.63 23.48 2.04
C GLU A 123 -0.20 23.00 2.35
N SER A 124 0.55 22.68 1.32
CA SER A 124 1.94 22.19 1.42
C SER A 124 2.10 20.89 2.23
N MET A 125 1.04 20.14 2.48
CA MET A 125 1.15 18.83 3.13
C MET A 125 2.12 17.93 2.35
N PRO A 126 3.11 17.30 3.01
CA PRO A 126 3.98 16.33 2.35
C PRO A 126 3.19 15.08 1.94
N VAL A 127 3.48 14.60 0.74
CA VAL A 127 2.89 13.37 0.20
C VAL A 127 4.01 12.43 -0.20
N ILE A 128 4.22 11.37 0.56
CA ILE A 128 5.23 10.36 0.28
C ILE A 128 4.61 9.24 -0.54
N ALA A 129 5.02 9.11 -1.79
CA ALA A 129 4.56 8.08 -2.69
C ALA A 129 5.58 6.93 -2.81
N ALA A 130 5.16 5.69 -2.60
CA ALA A 130 6.01 4.50 -2.68
C ALA A 130 5.43 3.42 -3.58
N ASP A 131 6.30 2.78 -4.40
CA ASP A 131 5.92 1.71 -5.35
C ASP A 131 5.33 0.47 -4.65
N LEU A 132 5.82 0.16 -3.46
CA LEU A 132 5.44 -1.06 -2.75
C LEU A 132 4.71 -0.75 -1.44
N HIS A 133 3.61 -1.45 -1.21
CA HIS A 133 2.88 -1.44 0.06
C HIS A 133 3.78 -1.73 1.27
N SER A 134 4.75 -2.62 1.10
CA SER A 134 5.72 -3.00 2.14
C SER A 134 6.66 -1.87 2.59
N ALA A 135 6.69 -0.74 1.89
CA ALA A 135 7.43 0.44 2.32
C ALA A 135 6.72 1.21 3.46
N LEU A 136 5.39 1.07 3.57
CA LEU A 136 4.55 1.84 4.49
C LEU A 136 5.08 1.87 5.94
N PRO A 137 5.40 0.75 6.60
CA PRO A 137 5.85 0.78 8.01
C PRO A 137 7.19 1.49 8.18
N ALA A 138 8.09 1.37 7.21
CA ALA A 138 9.38 2.03 7.27
C ALA A 138 9.27 3.54 7.05
N VAL A 139 8.40 4.00 6.15
CA VAL A 139 8.07 5.42 5.97
C VAL A 139 7.45 5.99 7.25
N VAL A 140 6.46 5.31 7.82
CA VAL A 140 5.79 5.72 9.07
C VAL A 140 6.80 5.80 10.22
N GLN A 141 7.67 4.79 10.36
CA GLN A 141 8.71 4.81 11.41
C GLN A 141 9.69 5.97 11.23
N GLY A 142 10.14 6.23 10.00
CA GLY A 142 11.03 7.35 9.70
C GLY A 142 10.42 8.70 10.07
N ALA A 143 9.14 8.92 9.74
CA ALA A 143 8.43 10.15 10.08
C ALA A 143 8.29 10.33 11.60
N ARG A 144 7.95 9.27 12.31
CA ARG A 144 7.84 9.29 13.78
C ARG A 144 9.18 9.55 14.48
N ASP A 145 10.25 8.92 13.98
CA ASP A 145 11.59 9.11 14.52
C ASP A 145 12.14 10.53 14.25
N LYS A 146 11.80 11.09 13.08
CA LYS A 146 12.08 12.51 12.77
C LYS A 146 11.43 13.43 13.81
N ALA A 147 10.14 13.24 14.05
CA ALA A 147 9.42 14.05 15.04
C ALA A 147 10.05 13.90 16.43
N ALA A 148 10.36 12.68 16.86
CA ALA A 148 11.01 12.42 18.14
C ALA A 148 12.40 13.08 18.24
N ALA A 149 13.22 12.96 17.19
CA ALA A 149 14.57 13.56 17.16
C ALA A 149 14.57 15.08 17.26
N HIS A 150 13.50 15.74 16.84
CA HIS A 150 13.35 17.19 16.88
C HIS A 150 12.39 17.70 17.98
N ASN A 151 11.98 16.84 18.90
CA ASN A 151 11.00 17.15 19.95
C ASN A 151 9.68 17.74 19.41
N MET A 152 9.26 17.31 18.22
CA MET A 152 7.99 17.69 17.62
C MET A 152 6.88 16.73 18.08
N PRO A 153 5.60 17.16 18.07
CA PRO A 153 4.49 16.24 18.20
C PRO A 153 4.55 15.11 17.19
N GLN A 154 4.03 13.94 17.56
CA GLN A 154 3.94 12.83 16.60
C GLN A 154 3.01 13.22 15.46
N PRO A 155 3.42 13.02 14.19
CA PRO A 155 2.64 13.43 13.05
C PRO A 155 1.35 12.59 12.91
N LYS A 156 0.27 13.24 12.51
CA LYS A 156 -0.95 12.59 12.05
C LYS A 156 -0.71 12.08 10.63
N ILE A 157 -0.47 10.80 10.47
CA ILE A 157 -0.14 10.18 9.19
C ILE A 157 -1.38 9.53 8.61
N ALA A 158 -1.86 10.01 7.45
CA ALA A 158 -2.89 9.35 6.67
C ALA A 158 -2.26 8.34 5.70
N TYR A 159 -2.81 7.13 5.63
CA TYR A 159 -2.46 6.17 4.60
C TYR A 159 -3.48 6.22 3.47
N ILE A 160 -3.04 6.38 2.23
CA ILE A 160 -3.90 6.33 1.04
C ILE A 160 -3.53 5.11 0.20
N MET A 161 -4.51 4.24 -0.06
CA MET A 161 -4.33 3.04 -0.85
C MET A 161 -4.95 3.20 -2.24
N THR A 162 -4.11 3.14 -3.28
CA THR A 162 -4.56 3.12 -4.68
C THR A 162 -4.86 1.69 -5.14
N ASP A 163 -5.49 1.55 -6.30
CA ASP A 163 -6.02 0.29 -6.84
C ASP A 163 -5.06 -0.52 -7.73
N GLY A 164 -3.76 -0.19 -7.72
CA GLY A 164 -2.76 -0.91 -8.51
C GLY A 164 -2.39 -2.31 -8.01
N GLY A 165 -2.88 -2.70 -6.84
CA GLY A 165 -2.65 -4.00 -6.21
C GLY A 165 -3.96 -4.63 -5.72
N ALA A 166 -3.98 -5.15 -4.51
CA ALA A 166 -5.20 -5.67 -3.88
C ALA A 166 -6.27 -4.58 -3.82
N LEU A 167 -7.49 -4.90 -4.26
CA LEU A 167 -8.59 -3.94 -4.21
C LEU A 167 -9.14 -3.76 -2.79
N PRO A 168 -9.40 -4.82 -1.98
CA PRO A 168 -9.84 -4.65 -0.61
C PRO A 168 -8.69 -4.18 0.28
N ALA A 169 -8.82 -3.00 0.90
CA ALA A 169 -7.87 -2.51 1.90
C ALA A 169 -7.75 -3.47 3.09
N TRP A 170 -8.82 -4.21 3.36
CA TRP A 170 -8.89 -5.24 4.40
C TRP A 170 -7.87 -6.38 4.23
N PHE A 171 -7.31 -6.58 3.02
CA PHE A 171 -6.25 -7.56 2.81
C PHE A 171 -5.00 -7.22 3.61
N SER A 172 -4.76 -5.94 3.87
CA SER A 172 -3.55 -5.48 4.55
C SER A 172 -3.62 -5.62 6.06
N GLN A 173 -3.09 -6.72 6.60
CA GLN A 173 -2.83 -6.86 8.05
C GLN A 173 -1.91 -5.73 8.56
N LEU A 174 -0.99 -5.27 7.71
CA LEU A 174 -0.03 -4.24 8.06
C LEU A 174 -0.69 -2.88 8.28
N ALA A 175 -1.54 -2.42 7.34
CA ALA A 175 -2.26 -1.16 7.48
C ALA A 175 -3.20 -1.21 8.69
N TRP A 176 -3.88 -2.34 8.90
CA TRP A 176 -4.71 -2.56 10.07
C TRP A 176 -3.89 -2.43 11.37
N SER A 177 -2.75 -3.12 11.46
CA SER A 177 -1.88 -3.08 12.66
C SER A 177 -1.32 -1.67 12.93
N LEU A 178 -0.93 -0.94 11.88
CA LEU A 178 -0.46 0.44 12.01
C LEU A 178 -1.55 1.36 12.57
N LYS A 179 -2.79 1.19 12.13
CA LYS A 179 -3.95 1.95 12.64
C LYS A 179 -4.26 1.60 14.09
N GLU A 180 -4.39 0.32 14.43
CA GLU A 180 -4.66 -0.13 15.80
C GLU A 180 -3.62 0.36 16.81
N ASN A 181 -2.36 0.48 16.39
CA ASN A 181 -1.28 1.00 17.21
C ASN A 181 -1.16 2.54 17.16
N GLY A 182 -2.08 3.24 16.51
CA GLY A 182 -2.05 4.70 16.38
C GLY A 182 -0.85 5.24 15.61
N ALA A 183 -0.22 4.40 14.76
CA ALA A 183 0.91 4.82 13.92
C ALA A 183 0.46 5.52 12.64
N ILE A 184 -0.76 5.22 12.17
CA ILE A 184 -1.50 5.98 11.18
C ILE A 184 -2.88 6.31 11.72
N ILE A 185 -3.48 7.41 11.27
CA ILE A 185 -4.80 7.84 11.73
C ILE A 185 -5.94 7.08 11.06
N GLY A 186 -5.69 6.55 9.87
CA GLY A 186 -6.65 5.77 9.10
C GLY A 186 -6.17 5.51 7.68
N THR A 187 -7.00 4.79 6.92
CA THR A 187 -6.80 4.44 5.52
C THR A 187 -7.87 5.08 4.65
N VAL A 188 -7.48 5.80 3.61
CA VAL A 188 -8.38 6.21 2.51
C VAL A 188 -8.15 5.27 1.33
N SER A 189 -9.18 4.60 0.84
CA SER A 189 -9.11 3.84 -0.42
C SER A 189 -9.62 4.67 -1.59
N CYS A 190 -8.90 4.65 -2.71
CA CYS A 190 -9.29 5.43 -3.88
C CYS A 190 -9.24 4.60 -5.18
N GLY A 191 -9.87 5.12 -6.24
CA GLY A 191 -10.06 4.38 -7.48
C GLY A 191 -11.06 3.23 -7.29
N GLN A 192 -10.70 2.03 -7.71
CA GLN A 192 -11.48 0.81 -7.50
C GLN A 192 -11.13 0.08 -6.19
N ALA A 193 -10.09 0.52 -5.47
CA ALA A 193 -9.81 0.04 -4.12
C ALA A 193 -10.93 0.48 -3.17
N PHE A 194 -11.27 -0.39 -2.20
CA PHE A 194 -12.35 -0.17 -1.24
C PHE A 194 -12.01 -0.75 0.14
N GLY A 195 -12.79 -0.38 1.13
CA GLY A 195 -12.66 -0.88 2.51
C GLY A 195 -11.66 -0.08 3.35
N GLY A 196 -11.36 1.15 2.95
CA GLY A 196 -10.74 2.15 3.80
C GLY A 196 -11.71 2.70 4.86
N ASP A 197 -11.21 3.53 5.76
CA ASP A 197 -12.03 4.27 6.71
C ASP A 197 -12.78 5.42 6.02
N LEU A 198 -12.19 5.94 4.94
CA LEU A 198 -12.80 6.84 3.98
C LEU A 198 -12.64 6.28 2.57
N GLU A 199 -13.63 6.56 1.74
CA GLU A 199 -13.66 6.15 0.35
C GLU A 199 -13.58 7.37 -0.56
N ALA A 200 -12.68 7.35 -1.53
CA ALA A 200 -12.51 8.43 -2.49
C ALA A 200 -12.63 7.92 -3.93
N VAL A 201 -13.08 8.79 -4.83
CA VAL A 201 -13.18 8.45 -6.26
C VAL A 201 -11.79 8.32 -6.90
N ASN A 202 -10.86 9.19 -6.49
CA ASN A 202 -9.52 9.28 -7.05
C ASN A 202 -8.52 9.82 -6.04
N ILE A 203 -7.27 9.96 -6.45
CA ILE A 203 -6.19 10.43 -5.58
C ILE A 203 -6.37 11.88 -5.11
N TYR A 204 -7.00 12.73 -5.89
CA TYR A 204 -7.22 14.15 -5.54
C TYR A 204 -8.18 14.24 -4.35
N SER A 205 -9.39 13.65 -4.46
CA SER A 205 -10.33 13.59 -3.34
C SER A 205 -9.72 12.93 -2.10
N ALA A 206 -8.89 11.88 -2.27
CA ALA A 206 -8.24 11.20 -1.15
C ALA A 206 -7.24 12.10 -0.42
N LEU A 207 -6.44 12.88 -1.14
CA LEU A 207 -5.49 13.83 -0.56
C LEU A 207 -6.19 15.00 0.14
N LEU A 208 -7.24 15.54 -0.46
CA LEU A 208 -8.07 16.59 0.14
C LEU A 208 -8.76 16.08 1.41
N ALA A 209 -9.30 14.87 1.40
CA ALA A 209 -9.89 14.24 2.59
C ALA A 209 -8.85 14.04 3.70
N ALA A 210 -7.65 13.54 3.38
CA ALA A 210 -6.59 13.40 4.36
C ALA A 210 -6.24 14.76 5.02
N LYS A 211 -6.19 15.83 4.23
CA LYS A 211 -5.87 17.17 4.74
C LYS A 211 -7.01 17.78 5.52
N HIS A 212 -8.21 17.89 4.94
CA HIS A 212 -9.28 18.72 5.48
C HIS A 212 -10.21 17.96 6.43
N VAL A 213 -10.39 16.65 6.24
CA VAL A 213 -11.24 15.84 7.15
C VAL A 213 -10.43 15.33 8.33
N TRP A 214 -9.22 14.80 8.08
CA TRP A 214 -8.40 14.23 9.15
C TRP A 214 -7.34 15.17 9.70
N HIS A 215 -7.13 16.33 9.07
CA HIS A 215 -6.07 17.26 9.44
C HIS A 215 -4.71 16.55 9.51
N ALA A 216 -4.42 15.73 8.50
CA ALA A 216 -3.18 15.00 8.42
C ALA A 216 -1.98 15.96 8.22
N ASP A 217 -0.89 15.67 8.91
CA ASP A 217 0.40 16.36 8.74
C ASP A 217 1.20 15.77 7.57
N LEU A 218 0.90 14.51 7.21
CA LEU A 218 1.60 13.73 6.20
C LEU A 218 0.64 12.71 5.57
N ALA A 219 0.67 12.58 4.24
CA ALA A 219 0.05 11.45 3.53
C ALA A 219 1.12 10.47 3.02
N VAL A 220 0.94 9.18 3.29
CA VAL A 220 1.72 8.10 2.69
C VAL A 220 0.84 7.38 1.70
N VAL A 221 1.27 7.32 0.44
CA VAL A 221 0.48 6.73 -0.63
C VAL A 221 1.19 5.53 -1.23
N THR A 222 0.53 4.39 -1.25
CA THR A 222 0.99 3.19 -1.96
C THR A 222 -0.18 2.50 -2.66
N GLN A 223 0.12 1.69 -3.66
CA GLN A 223 -0.86 0.71 -4.11
C GLN A 223 -1.10 -0.35 -3.02
N GLY A 224 -2.21 -1.08 -3.11
CA GLY A 224 -2.46 -2.23 -2.25
C GLY A 224 -1.38 -3.31 -2.40
N PRO A 225 -1.31 -4.31 -1.49
CA PRO A 225 -0.41 -5.45 -1.61
C PRO A 225 -0.54 -6.15 -2.96
N GLY A 226 0.58 -6.58 -3.55
CA GLY A 226 0.58 -7.32 -4.82
C GLY A 226 0.91 -6.45 -6.03
N ASN A 227 2.20 -6.14 -6.22
CA ASN A 227 2.67 -5.41 -7.40
C ASN A 227 2.61 -6.30 -8.65
N LEU A 228 1.94 -5.84 -9.70
CA LEU A 228 1.94 -6.47 -11.01
C LEU A 228 3.17 -6.04 -11.81
N GLY A 229 3.75 -6.97 -12.56
CA GLY A 229 4.88 -6.65 -13.42
C GLY A 229 5.13 -7.72 -14.48
N THR A 230 5.30 -7.31 -15.74
CA THR A 230 5.56 -8.18 -16.90
C THR A 230 7.04 -8.30 -17.24
N GLY A 231 7.91 -7.60 -16.50
CA GLY A 231 9.35 -7.54 -16.78
C GLY A 231 9.74 -6.56 -17.89
N THR A 232 8.79 -5.88 -18.52
CA THR A 232 9.05 -4.80 -19.49
C THR A 232 9.21 -3.45 -18.81
N ARG A 233 9.65 -2.44 -19.55
CA ARG A 233 9.85 -1.08 -19.02
C ARG A 233 8.56 -0.48 -18.46
N TRP A 234 7.42 -0.67 -19.11
CA TRP A 234 6.15 -0.03 -18.82
C TRP A 234 5.15 -0.92 -18.10
N GLY A 235 5.32 -2.24 -18.20
CA GLY A 235 4.35 -3.21 -17.72
C GLY A 235 4.48 -3.48 -16.22
N PHE A 236 4.20 -2.48 -15.38
CA PHE A 236 4.12 -2.66 -13.93
C PHE A 236 3.14 -1.66 -13.30
N SER A 237 2.44 -2.11 -12.25
CA SER A 237 1.40 -1.31 -11.62
C SER A 237 1.92 -0.07 -10.87
N GLY A 238 3.18 -0.07 -10.44
CA GLY A 238 3.83 1.06 -9.77
C GLY A 238 3.97 2.33 -10.62
N THR A 239 3.61 2.32 -11.92
CA THR A 239 3.49 3.53 -12.73
C THR A 239 2.49 4.54 -12.13
N GLN A 240 1.51 4.09 -11.36
CA GLN A 240 0.55 4.95 -10.65
C GLN A 240 1.20 5.98 -9.72
N ILE A 241 2.42 5.72 -9.25
CA ILE A 241 3.15 6.65 -8.38
C ILE A 241 3.36 8.02 -9.05
N ALA A 242 3.52 8.04 -10.38
CA ALA A 242 3.59 9.31 -11.12
C ALA A 242 2.32 10.14 -10.90
N SER A 243 1.14 9.54 -11.10
CA SER A 243 -0.13 10.25 -10.91
C SER A 243 -0.31 10.76 -9.47
N VAL A 244 0.22 10.04 -8.48
CA VAL A 244 0.19 10.48 -7.08
C VAL A 244 1.05 11.73 -6.87
N LEU A 245 2.29 11.72 -7.39
CA LEU A 245 3.22 12.84 -7.27
C LEU A 245 2.71 14.09 -8.01
N GLU A 246 2.14 13.89 -9.22
CA GLU A 246 1.50 14.97 -10.00
C GLU A 246 0.29 15.55 -9.25
N ALA A 247 -0.59 14.72 -8.69
CA ALA A 247 -1.73 15.16 -7.92
C ALA A 247 -1.32 15.95 -6.66
N ALA A 248 -0.31 15.46 -5.95
CA ALA A 248 0.23 16.16 -4.78
C ALA A 248 0.74 17.56 -5.14
N TYR A 249 1.46 17.69 -6.26
CA TYR A 249 1.93 18.99 -6.75
C TYR A 249 0.77 19.88 -7.19
N THR A 250 -0.17 19.35 -7.96
CA THR A 250 -1.35 20.07 -8.46
C THR A 250 -2.16 20.69 -7.31
N LEU A 251 -2.30 19.97 -6.21
CA LEU A 251 -2.99 20.45 -5.01
C LEU A 251 -2.10 21.29 -4.07
N GLY A 252 -0.95 21.79 -4.55
CA GLY A 252 -0.07 22.64 -3.74
C GLY A 252 0.59 21.92 -2.56
N GLY A 253 0.71 20.60 -2.61
CA GLY A 253 1.45 19.80 -1.63
C GLY A 253 2.94 19.71 -1.94
N ARG A 254 3.67 18.92 -1.15
CA ARG A 254 5.10 18.62 -1.34
C ARG A 254 5.28 17.15 -1.77
N PRO A 255 5.44 16.86 -3.09
CA PRO A 255 5.65 15.50 -3.57
C PRO A 255 7.02 14.95 -3.14
N ILE A 256 7.02 13.77 -2.53
CA ILE A 256 8.23 13.05 -2.09
C ILE A 256 8.18 11.63 -2.64
N ALA A 257 9.17 11.24 -3.43
CA ALA A 257 9.26 9.91 -4.01
C ALA A 257 10.12 8.99 -3.14
N ALA A 258 9.51 8.02 -2.48
CA ALA A 258 10.25 6.97 -1.79
C ALA A 258 10.98 6.07 -2.80
N LEU A 259 12.30 5.91 -2.65
CA LEU A 259 13.09 5.08 -3.53
C LEU A 259 12.86 3.59 -3.21
N ARG A 260 12.47 2.81 -4.22
CA ARG A 260 12.54 1.35 -4.14
C ARG A 260 13.97 0.91 -4.44
N MET A 261 14.66 0.45 -3.43
CA MET A 261 16.04 -0.04 -3.51
C MET A 261 16.13 -1.50 -3.10
N SER A 262 17.17 -2.21 -3.57
CA SER A 262 17.48 -3.56 -3.11
C SER A 262 18.97 -3.84 -3.24
N GLN A 263 19.52 -4.57 -2.26
CA GLN A 263 20.86 -5.13 -2.31
C GLN A 263 20.87 -6.66 -2.53
N ALA A 264 19.71 -7.30 -2.44
CA ALA A 264 19.55 -8.74 -2.46
C ALA A 264 18.71 -9.27 -3.64
N ASP A 265 18.14 -8.39 -4.48
CA ASP A 265 17.38 -8.84 -5.66
C ASP A 265 18.35 -9.39 -6.72
N LEU A 266 18.12 -10.65 -7.12
CA LEU A 266 18.95 -11.33 -8.12
C LEU A 266 18.81 -10.75 -9.52
N ARG A 267 17.72 -10.03 -9.77
CA ARG A 267 17.46 -9.36 -11.06
C ARG A 267 18.20 -8.04 -11.09
N GLU A 268 19.20 -7.92 -11.98
CA GLU A 268 20.06 -6.73 -12.09
C GLU A 268 19.27 -5.41 -12.18
N ARG A 269 18.10 -5.43 -12.82
CA ARG A 269 17.22 -4.25 -12.96
C ARG A 269 16.61 -3.75 -11.65
N HIS A 270 16.64 -4.54 -10.59
CA HIS A 270 16.15 -4.18 -9.26
C HIS A 270 17.26 -4.03 -8.21
N PHE A 271 18.49 -4.44 -8.53
CA PHE A 271 19.65 -4.21 -7.67
C PHE A 271 20.01 -2.71 -7.70
N GLY A 272 20.28 -2.09 -6.56
CA GLY A 272 20.37 -0.64 -6.41
C GLY A 272 18.98 -0.01 -6.42
N ILE A 273 18.79 1.14 -7.07
CA ILE A 273 17.49 1.76 -7.29
C ILE A 273 16.77 0.96 -8.39
N SER A 274 15.56 0.50 -8.09
CA SER A 274 14.77 -0.30 -9.03
C SER A 274 14.50 0.46 -10.34
N HIS A 275 14.53 -0.28 -11.48
CA HIS A 275 14.14 0.30 -12.76
C HIS A 275 12.70 0.84 -12.78
N HIS A 276 11.81 0.37 -11.88
CA HIS A 276 10.47 0.95 -11.70
C HIS A 276 10.57 2.41 -11.25
N THR A 277 11.28 2.65 -10.14
CA THR A 277 11.51 4.02 -9.65
C THR A 277 12.21 4.89 -10.69
N MET A 278 13.27 4.36 -11.35
CA MET A 278 13.96 5.08 -12.41
C MET A 278 13.00 5.44 -13.55
N THR A 279 12.16 4.51 -14.02
CA THR A 279 11.19 4.77 -15.09
C THR A 279 10.16 5.82 -14.69
N VAL A 280 9.59 5.70 -13.49
CA VAL A 280 8.60 6.67 -12.98
C VAL A 280 9.19 8.06 -12.94
N LEU A 281 10.33 8.24 -12.27
CA LEU A 281 10.91 9.56 -12.01
C LEU A 281 11.50 10.23 -13.26
N THR A 282 12.03 9.44 -14.21
CA THR A 282 12.68 10.03 -15.39
C THR A 282 11.78 10.14 -16.61
N ARG A 283 10.58 9.53 -16.61
CA ARG A 283 9.73 9.45 -17.81
C ARG A 283 8.27 9.77 -17.60
N LEU A 284 7.77 9.72 -16.37
CA LEU A 284 6.36 9.91 -16.07
C LEU A 284 6.09 11.12 -15.18
N VAL A 285 7.01 11.43 -14.26
CA VAL A 285 6.91 12.61 -13.40
C VAL A 285 7.48 13.80 -14.15
N HIS A 286 6.71 14.89 -14.20
CA HIS A 286 7.09 16.12 -14.86
C HIS A 286 7.04 17.33 -13.93
N THR A 287 6.46 17.20 -12.77
CA THR A 287 6.35 18.24 -11.74
C THR A 287 7.51 18.16 -10.73
N PRO A 288 7.84 19.26 -10.04
CA PRO A 288 8.82 19.25 -8.97
C PRO A 288 8.57 18.14 -7.94
N CYS A 289 9.56 17.31 -7.71
CA CYS A 289 9.50 16.19 -6.79
C CYS A 289 10.79 16.02 -6.00
N MET A 290 10.70 15.85 -4.70
CA MET A 290 11.83 15.57 -3.83
C MET A 290 12.15 14.06 -3.83
N VAL A 291 13.44 13.75 -3.95
CA VAL A 291 13.94 12.36 -3.94
C VAL A 291 14.91 12.20 -2.77
N PRO A 292 14.49 11.58 -1.66
CA PRO A 292 15.33 11.29 -0.50
C PRO A 292 16.30 10.14 -0.78
N PHE A 293 17.59 10.38 -0.56
CA PHE A 293 18.63 9.37 -0.63
C PHE A 293 19.16 9.08 0.77
N PRO A 294 19.12 7.81 1.24
CA PRO A 294 19.75 7.47 2.51
C PRO A 294 21.26 7.66 2.42
N THR A 295 21.85 8.32 3.41
CA THR A 295 23.29 8.44 3.61
C THR A 295 23.67 7.92 5.00
N ASP A 296 24.96 7.73 5.24
CA ASP A 296 25.52 7.26 6.51
C ASP A 296 24.90 5.94 7.00
N CYS A 297 24.49 5.06 6.08
CA CYS A 297 23.95 3.77 6.43
C CYS A 297 24.93 2.62 6.14
N ALA A 298 25.05 1.70 7.09
CA ALA A 298 25.98 0.58 7.01
C ALA A 298 25.76 -0.31 5.77
N SER A 299 24.52 -0.43 5.28
CA SER A 299 24.18 -1.24 4.10
C SER A 299 24.84 -0.74 2.81
N LEU A 300 24.99 0.57 2.64
CA LEU A 300 25.70 1.15 1.49
C LEU A 300 27.23 1.03 1.69
N ALA A 301 27.72 1.35 2.88
CA ALA A 301 29.15 1.33 3.18
C ALA A 301 29.76 -0.08 3.08
N ALA A 302 29.00 -1.12 3.43
CA ALA A 302 29.44 -2.50 3.41
C ALA A 302 29.45 -3.15 2.02
N ASN A 303 28.85 -2.52 0.98
CA ASN A 303 28.69 -3.11 -0.34
C ASN A 303 29.12 -2.14 -1.43
N SER A 304 30.40 -2.18 -1.82
CA SER A 304 30.99 -1.28 -2.82
C SER A 304 30.31 -1.34 -4.20
N ARG A 305 29.80 -2.52 -4.61
CA ARG A 305 29.04 -2.67 -5.86
C ARG A 305 27.70 -1.92 -5.79
N LEU A 306 26.99 -2.06 -4.66
CA LEU A 306 25.76 -1.35 -4.42
C LEU A 306 25.98 0.16 -4.39
N GLU A 307 26.97 0.61 -3.62
CA GLU A 307 27.34 2.01 -3.50
C GLU A 307 27.65 2.64 -4.85
N ALA A 308 28.51 2.01 -5.65
CA ALA A 308 28.90 2.47 -6.98
C ALA A 308 27.71 2.54 -7.94
N LYS A 309 26.78 1.57 -7.86
CA LYS A 309 25.58 1.57 -8.69
C LYS A 309 24.60 2.66 -8.27
N VAL A 310 24.33 2.80 -6.98
CA VAL A 310 23.44 3.83 -6.44
C VAL A 310 23.96 5.22 -6.75
N ARG A 311 25.26 5.45 -6.62
CA ARG A 311 25.88 6.75 -6.99
C ARG A 311 25.61 7.10 -8.45
N ARG A 312 25.86 6.18 -9.40
CA ARG A 312 25.57 6.42 -10.84
C ARG A 312 24.08 6.68 -11.10
N GLN A 313 23.19 5.91 -10.46
CA GLN A 313 21.74 6.10 -10.59
C GLN A 313 21.28 7.43 -9.99
N LYS A 314 21.87 7.86 -8.88
CA LYS A 314 21.65 9.17 -8.27
C LYS A 314 22.07 10.30 -9.20
N GLU A 315 23.27 10.23 -9.80
CA GLU A 315 23.75 11.20 -10.79
C GLU A 315 22.81 11.26 -12.00
N GLN A 316 22.32 10.12 -12.47
CA GLN A 316 21.34 10.07 -13.55
C GLN A 316 20.02 10.77 -13.18
N LEU A 317 19.48 10.55 -11.99
CA LEU A 317 18.25 11.21 -11.53
C LEU A 317 18.44 12.73 -11.41
N LEU A 318 19.59 13.18 -10.92
CA LEU A 318 19.91 14.60 -10.77
C LEU A 318 20.10 15.35 -12.10
N GLY A 319 20.21 14.64 -13.22
CA GLY A 319 20.16 15.22 -14.56
C GLY A 319 18.77 15.71 -14.98
N TYR A 320 17.72 15.44 -14.19
CA TYR A 320 16.36 15.87 -14.48
C TYR A 320 15.98 17.08 -13.63
N PRO A 321 15.63 18.23 -14.24
CA PRO A 321 15.47 19.51 -13.52
C PRO A 321 14.28 19.54 -12.55
N HIS A 322 13.29 18.67 -12.74
CA HIS A 322 12.13 18.56 -11.86
C HIS A 322 12.41 17.73 -10.59
N LEU A 323 13.56 17.02 -10.52
CA LEU A 323 13.92 16.22 -9.36
C LEU A 323 14.86 16.98 -8.43
N SER A 324 14.46 17.18 -7.20
CA SER A 324 15.29 17.76 -6.15
C SER A 324 15.85 16.68 -5.23
N ARG A 325 17.13 16.78 -4.91
CA ARG A 325 17.83 15.85 -4.03
C ARG A 325 17.64 16.24 -2.57
N ALA A 326 17.38 15.23 -1.72
CA ALA A 326 17.58 15.32 -0.28
C ALA A 326 18.48 14.17 0.19
N ASP A 327 19.65 14.49 0.72
CA ASP A 327 20.53 13.51 1.36
C ASP A 327 20.15 13.39 2.83
N ILE A 328 19.67 12.23 3.23
CA ILE A 328 19.13 11.97 4.55
C ILE A 328 20.08 11.04 5.31
N ALA A 329 20.77 11.61 6.29
CA ALA A 329 21.63 10.83 7.19
C ALA A 329 20.77 9.98 8.11
N VAL A 330 20.93 8.66 8.02
CA VAL A 330 20.14 7.67 8.77
C VAL A 330 21.02 6.54 9.34
N PRO A 331 22.04 6.89 10.16
CA PRO A 331 23.04 5.91 10.61
C PRO A 331 22.42 4.78 11.43
N ASP A 332 21.36 5.05 12.18
CA ASP A 332 20.70 4.10 13.10
C ASP A 332 19.41 3.48 12.54
N ALA A 333 19.09 3.74 11.27
CA ALA A 333 17.82 3.31 10.65
C ALA A 333 17.58 1.80 10.77
N PHE A 334 18.61 0.96 10.61
CA PHE A 334 18.46 -0.49 10.74
C PHE A 334 17.96 -0.89 12.13
N ASN A 335 18.55 -0.36 13.19
CA ASN A 335 18.17 -0.68 14.58
C ASN A 335 16.77 -0.15 14.89
N ARG A 336 16.45 1.06 14.44
CA ARG A 336 15.12 1.65 14.58
C ARG A 336 14.05 0.79 13.91
N LEU A 337 14.32 0.34 12.68
CA LEU A 337 13.43 -0.55 11.95
C LEU A 337 13.32 -1.95 12.59
N ALA A 338 14.40 -2.50 13.13
CA ALA A 338 14.38 -3.77 13.84
C ALA A 338 13.51 -3.72 15.11
N GLN A 339 13.34 -2.55 15.71
CA GLN A 339 12.57 -2.31 16.94
C GLN A 339 11.18 -1.72 16.70
N CYS A 340 10.77 -1.48 15.46
CA CYS A 340 9.51 -0.79 15.13
C CYS A 340 8.23 -1.57 15.49
N GLY A 341 8.35 -2.83 15.90
CA GLY A 341 7.21 -3.68 16.30
C GLY A 341 6.42 -4.28 15.13
N TYR A 342 6.80 -4.01 13.88
CA TYR A 342 6.14 -4.54 12.68
C TYR A 342 7.03 -5.55 11.96
N THR A 343 6.41 -6.57 11.35
CA THR A 343 7.13 -7.51 10.48
C THR A 343 7.46 -6.83 9.17
N LEU A 344 8.73 -6.50 8.97
CA LEU A 344 9.24 -5.91 7.73
C LEU A 344 9.59 -7.00 6.73
N ARG A 345 8.79 -7.12 5.66
CA ARG A 345 9.01 -8.08 4.59
C ARG A 345 8.65 -7.47 3.24
N THR A 346 9.55 -7.58 2.26
CA THR A 346 9.35 -7.09 0.89
C THR A 346 9.87 -8.09 -0.12
N MET A 347 9.06 -8.40 -1.14
CA MET A 347 9.43 -9.37 -2.20
C MET A 347 9.98 -10.70 -1.64
N GLY A 348 9.42 -11.19 -0.53
CA GLY A 348 9.83 -12.41 0.16
C GLY A 348 11.02 -12.25 1.12
N ARG A 349 11.70 -11.09 1.15
CA ARG A 349 12.90 -10.83 1.96
C ARG A 349 12.58 -10.02 3.21
N THR A 350 13.25 -10.33 4.31
CA THR A 350 13.17 -9.64 5.59
C THR A 350 14.07 -8.40 5.64
N LEU A 351 13.98 -7.63 6.73
CA LEU A 351 14.89 -6.50 7.00
C LEU A 351 16.36 -6.93 6.99
N GLN A 352 16.69 -8.11 7.55
CA GLN A 352 18.04 -8.62 7.63
C GLN A 352 18.57 -9.03 6.25
N GLU A 353 17.72 -9.59 5.40
CA GLU A 353 18.11 -10.06 4.07
C GLU A 353 18.24 -8.92 3.04
N ASP A 354 17.45 -7.84 3.18
CA ASP A 354 17.47 -6.71 2.23
C ASP A 354 17.27 -5.38 2.94
N PRO A 355 18.16 -4.97 3.85
CA PRO A 355 17.98 -3.80 4.70
C PRO A 355 17.83 -2.50 3.91
N ILE A 356 18.53 -2.32 2.80
CA ILE A 356 18.46 -1.06 2.03
C ILE A 356 17.06 -0.78 1.49
N SER A 357 16.23 -1.81 1.26
CA SER A 357 14.85 -1.66 0.80
C SER A 357 14.01 -0.88 1.82
N PHE A 358 14.23 -1.15 3.10
CA PHE A 358 13.50 -0.50 4.19
C PHE A 358 14.16 0.81 4.64
N ILE A 359 15.49 0.87 4.61
CA ILE A 359 16.25 2.08 4.96
C ILE A 359 15.94 3.22 3.97
N ALA A 360 15.80 2.93 2.68
CA ALA A 360 15.41 3.93 1.70
C ALA A 360 13.98 4.47 1.93
N ALA A 361 13.05 3.59 2.27
CA ALA A 361 11.69 3.99 2.64
C ALA A 361 11.66 4.78 3.97
N TYR A 362 12.45 4.38 4.96
CA TYR A 362 12.62 5.10 6.22
C TYR A 362 13.17 6.52 5.98
N ALA A 363 14.18 6.66 5.10
CA ALA A 363 14.74 7.97 4.75
C ALA A 363 13.69 8.90 4.12
N ALA A 364 12.76 8.36 3.31
CA ALA A 364 11.65 9.14 2.77
C ALA A 364 10.73 9.65 3.89
N GLY A 365 10.41 8.82 4.88
CA GLY A 365 9.66 9.23 6.06
C GLY A 365 10.42 10.24 6.91
N TYR A 366 11.72 10.08 7.07
CA TYR A 366 12.56 11.00 7.85
C TYR A 366 12.77 12.36 7.17
N CYS A 367 12.40 12.50 5.89
CA CYS A 367 12.55 13.70 5.07
C CYS A 367 11.36 14.68 5.18
N PHE A 368 10.21 14.29 5.76
CA PHE A 368 8.97 15.09 5.76
C PHE A 368 9.05 16.42 6.52
#